data_d101e08cbc921d30991dadc2e6b6eda3
#
_entry.id   d101e08cbc921d30991dadc2e6b6eda3
#
_cell.length_a   1.000
_cell.length_b   1.000
_cell.length_c   1.000
_cell.angle_alpha   90.00
_cell.angle_beta   90.00
_cell.angle_gamma   90.00
#
_symmetry.space_group_name_H-M   'P 1'
#
loop_
_entity.id
_entity.type
_entity.pdbx_description
1 polymer ?
#
loop_
_entity_poly.entity_id
_entity_poly.type
_entity_poly.pdbx_seq_one_letter_code
_entity_poly.pdbx_strand_id
1 'polypeptide(L)'
;MRLLALQPLKLHYFWGKFIAWMVYGPLHYRRDVVMMNLARSFPEKKYWELKAIAKNFYRHFGNLVAETFWFAGAHDTKRLHESHICELVNADVLNRLYKERPGVILMNSHLGNWELTGGIRNYAYAPDSVAFQEKDVTVIYKELKNSFWDKILGLNRCAPISPENYSTCYVESRNIMRYVIQHKNEKHIYVFPTDQCPYNYASGHVVDNFMNQPTQTMTGGATL
;
A
#
# COMPACT_ATOMS: atom_id res chain seq x y z
N MET A 1 0.39 7.22 20.77
CA MET A 1 0.23 7.44 19.32
C MET A 1 0.01 8.90 18.99
N ARG A 2 -1.05 9.58 19.50
CA ARG A 2 -1.33 11.00 19.18
C ARG A 2 -0.14 11.94 19.43
N LEU A 3 0.56 11.81 20.56
CA LEU A 3 1.74 12.63 20.86
C LEU A 3 2.90 12.44 19.85
N LEU A 4 3.10 11.22 19.37
CA LEU A 4 4.10 10.96 18.32
C LEU A 4 3.69 11.64 17.01
N ALA A 5 2.43 11.53 16.61
CA ALA A 5 1.93 12.13 15.38
C ALA A 5 1.98 13.68 15.38
N LEU A 6 2.02 14.34 16.54
CA LEU A 6 2.19 15.80 16.65
C LEU A 6 3.60 16.26 16.25
N GLN A 7 4.57 15.37 16.28
CA GLN A 7 5.94 15.70 15.86
C GLN A 7 6.02 15.93 14.35
N PRO A 8 6.92 16.80 13.87
CA PRO A 8 7.15 16.99 12.45
C PRO A 8 7.56 15.69 11.76
N LEU A 9 7.08 15.44 10.54
CA LEU A 9 7.42 14.24 9.77
C LEU A 9 8.92 14.07 9.58
N LYS A 10 9.68 15.17 9.46
CA LYS A 10 11.16 15.12 9.37
C LYS A 10 11.80 14.42 10.56
N LEU A 11 11.23 14.56 11.77
CA LEU A 11 11.71 13.87 12.96
C LEU A 11 11.38 12.37 12.91
N HIS A 12 10.20 12.01 12.38
CA HIS A 12 9.87 10.61 12.14
C HIS A 12 10.83 9.94 11.15
N TYR A 13 11.20 10.63 10.08
CA TYR A 13 12.22 10.11 9.13
C TYR A 13 13.60 9.99 9.76
N PHE A 14 13.96 10.85 10.72
CA PHE A 14 15.18 10.65 11.49
C PHE A 14 15.12 9.33 12.28
N TRP A 15 14.02 9.07 12.97
CA TRP A 15 13.80 7.79 13.65
C TRP A 15 13.72 6.61 12.67
N GLY A 16 13.13 6.79 11.51
CA GLY A 16 13.12 5.80 10.45
C GLY A 16 14.53 5.39 9.99
N LYS A 17 15.44 6.36 9.85
CA LYS A 17 16.85 6.08 9.54
C LYS A 17 17.54 5.29 10.66
N PHE A 18 17.25 5.62 11.91
CA PHE A 18 17.76 4.89 13.06
C PHE A 18 17.25 3.43 13.08
N ILE A 19 15.95 3.25 12.85
CA ILE A 19 15.33 1.91 12.72
C ILE A 19 15.99 1.13 11.57
N ALA A 20 16.14 1.75 10.40
CA ALA A 20 16.81 1.12 9.26
C ALA A 20 18.23 0.65 9.59
N TRP A 21 19.00 1.48 10.29
CA TRP A 21 20.34 1.12 10.75
C TRP A 21 20.33 -0.04 11.73
N MET A 22 19.44 -0.01 12.72
CA MET A 22 19.29 -1.09 13.71
C MET A 22 18.93 -2.42 13.07
N VAL A 23 17.93 -2.39 12.18
CA VAL A 23 17.36 -3.59 11.52
C VAL A 23 18.36 -4.22 10.55
N TYR A 24 19.06 -3.39 9.77
CA TYR A 24 20.08 -3.87 8.83
C TYR A 24 21.39 -4.27 9.51
N GLY A 25 21.86 -3.47 10.48
CA GLY A 25 23.14 -3.64 11.16
C GLY A 25 23.03 -4.63 12.34
N PRO A 26 22.84 -4.17 13.59
CA PRO A 26 22.93 -5.03 14.78
C PRO A 26 21.95 -6.20 14.79
N LEU A 27 20.71 -6.01 14.32
CA LEU A 27 19.67 -7.03 14.39
C LEU A 27 19.71 -8.03 13.22
N HIS A 28 20.38 -7.72 12.12
CA HIS A 28 20.46 -8.56 10.91
C HIS A 28 19.09 -9.09 10.44
N TYR A 29 18.01 -8.35 10.70
CA TYR A 29 16.66 -8.81 10.49
C TYR A 29 16.41 -9.18 9.02
N ARG A 30 16.21 -10.47 8.76
CA ARG A 30 15.95 -11.05 7.43
C ARG A 30 16.99 -10.70 6.34
N ARG A 31 18.21 -10.31 6.74
CA ARG A 31 19.24 -9.83 5.82
C ARG A 31 19.62 -10.90 4.79
N ASP A 32 19.72 -12.16 5.20
CA ASP A 32 20.06 -13.26 4.30
C ASP A 32 18.95 -13.49 3.26
N VAL A 33 17.68 -13.39 3.69
CA VAL A 33 16.51 -13.48 2.78
C VAL A 33 16.54 -12.36 1.75
N VAL A 34 16.80 -11.12 2.18
CA VAL A 34 16.90 -9.97 1.26
C VAL A 34 18.04 -10.15 0.28
N MET A 35 19.23 -10.54 0.77
CA MET A 35 20.40 -10.73 -0.11
C MET A 35 20.21 -11.90 -1.09
N MET A 36 19.60 -13.00 -0.64
CA MET A 36 19.27 -14.13 -1.52
C MET A 36 18.30 -13.73 -2.62
N ASN A 37 17.23 -13.02 -2.26
CA ASN A 37 16.26 -12.56 -3.26
C ASN A 37 16.89 -11.57 -4.25
N LEU A 38 17.72 -10.64 -3.77
CA LEU A 38 18.44 -9.71 -4.65
C LEU A 38 19.40 -10.43 -5.59
N ALA A 39 20.14 -11.42 -5.10
CA ALA A 39 21.07 -12.19 -5.94
C ALA A 39 20.35 -12.99 -7.03
N ARG A 40 19.16 -13.51 -6.74
CA ARG A 40 18.32 -14.21 -7.72
C ARG A 40 17.67 -13.25 -8.73
N SER A 41 17.26 -12.08 -8.25
CA SER A 41 16.58 -11.08 -9.08
C SER A 41 17.53 -10.31 -10.00
N PHE A 42 18.79 -10.16 -9.59
CA PHE A 42 19.81 -9.40 -10.30
C PHE A 42 21.12 -10.21 -10.40
N PRO A 43 21.12 -11.33 -11.13
CA PRO A 43 22.27 -12.24 -11.20
C PRO A 43 23.52 -11.58 -11.83
N GLU A 44 23.34 -10.53 -12.62
CA GLU A 44 24.40 -9.76 -13.27
C GLU A 44 25.14 -8.82 -12.31
N LYS A 45 24.55 -8.53 -11.14
CA LYS A 45 25.12 -7.53 -10.21
C LYS A 45 26.14 -8.16 -9.27
N LYS A 46 27.18 -7.38 -9.00
CA LYS A 46 28.21 -7.76 -8.03
C LYS A 46 27.72 -7.62 -6.58
N TYR A 47 28.33 -8.35 -5.66
CA TYR A 47 27.92 -8.35 -4.25
C TYR A 47 27.80 -6.95 -3.63
N TRP A 48 28.72 -6.03 -3.93
CA TRP A 48 28.64 -4.67 -3.35
C TRP A 48 27.47 -3.85 -3.89
N GLU A 49 27.06 -4.09 -5.16
CA GLU A 49 25.86 -3.45 -5.75
C GLU A 49 24.58 -3.98 -5.07
N LEU A 50 24.50 -5.29 -4.89
CA LEU A 50 23.41 -5.92 -4.15
C LEU A 50 23.33 -5.40 -2.72
N LYS A 51 24.48 -5.24 -2.06
CA LYS A 51 24.56 -4.67 -0.72
C LYS A 51 24.10 -3.20 -0.68
N ALA A 52 24.36 -2.43 -1.70
CA ALA A 52 23.87 -1.06 -1.81
C ALA A 52 22.34 -1.03 -1.99
N ILE A 53 21.78 -1.91 -2.82
CA ILE A 53 20.34 -2.08 -2.99
C ILE A 53 19.69 -2.50 -1.67
N ALA A 54 20.28 -3.48 -0.97
CA ALA A 54 19.79 -3.92 0.34
C ALA A 54 19.73 -2.76 1.36
N LYS A 55 20.79 -1.94 1.44
CA LYS A 55 20.79 -0.75 2.31
C LYS A 55 19.66 0.23 1.97
N ASN A 56 19.39 0.45 0.68
CA ASN A 56 18.30 1.31 0.26
C ASN A 56 16.94 0.71 0.60
N PHE A 57 16.77 -0.60 0.44
CA PHE A 57 15.58 -1.32 0.88
C PHE A 57 15.30 -1.11 2.37
N TYR A 58 16.30 -1.30 3.26
CA TYR A 58 16.09 -1.08 4.69
C TYR A 58 15.86 0.39 5.05
N ARG A 59 16.45 1.34 4.30
CA ARG A 59 16.16 2.76 4.47
C ARG A 59 14.70 3.06 4.13
N HIS A 60 14.22 2.51 3.02
CA HIS A 60 12.81 2.61 2.63
C HIS A 60 11.89 1.97 3.67
N PHE A 61 12.22 0.77 4.13
CA PHE A 61 11.48 0.11 5.21
C PHE A 61 11.39 0.97 6.48
N GLY A 62 12.50 1.60 6.90
CA GLY A 62 12.50 2.53 8.02
C GLY A 62 11.60 3.75 7.80
N ASN A 63 11.56 4.29 6.58
CA ASN A 63 10.66 5.39 6.22
C ASN A 63 9.20 4.96 6.30
N LEU A 64 8.85 3.77 5.80
CA LEU A 64 7.49 3.23 5.90
C LEU A 64 7.04 3.07 7.35
N VAL A 65 7.91 2.58 8.22
CA VAL A 65 7.62 2.48 9.66
C VAL A 65 7.38 3.88 10.25
N ALA A 66 8.22 4.85 9.91
CA ALA A 66 8.08 6.24 10.36
C ALA A 66 6.74 6.86 9.92
N GLU A 67 6.37 6.69 8.66
CA GLU A 67 5.11 7.15 8.09
C GLU A 67 3.91 6.47 8.75
N THR A 68 3.97 5.15 8.93
CA THR A 68 2.90 4.38 9.58
C THR A 68 2.58 4.96 10.97
N PHE A 69 3.60 5.27 11.77
CA PHE A 69 3.39 5.85 13.09
C PHE A 69 2.91 7.30 13.04
N TRP A 70 3.37 8.07 12.08
CA TRP A 70 2.94 9.45 11.91
C TRP A 70 1.47 9.54 11.49
N PHE A 71 1.06 8.76 10.49
CA PHE A 71 -0.32 8.69 10.00
C PHE A 71 -1.27 8.04 11.00
N ALA A 72 -0.89 6.94 11.63
CA ALA A 72 -1.73 6.24 12.59
C ALA A 72 -2.15 7.10 13.80
N GLY A 73 -1.43 8.19 14.07
CA GLY A 73 -1.80 9.14 15.13
C GLY A 73 -2.54 10.38 14.66
N ALA A 74 -2.62 10.62 13.36
CA ALA A 74 -3.03 11.91 12.83
C ALA A 74 -4.54 12.05 12.57
N HIS A 75 -5.27 11.00 12.19
CA HIS A 75 -6.71 11.03 11.84
C HIS A 75 -7.24 12.36 11.28
N ASP A 76 -6.42 13.07 10.52
CA ASP A 76 -6.65 14.41 10.01
C ASP A 76 -6.34 14.44 8.51
N THR A 77 -7.41 14.28 7.72
CA THR A 77 -7.35 14.30 6.26
C THR A 77 -6.78 15.62 5.73
N LYS A 78 -7.07 16.75 6.38
CA LYS A 78 -6.55 18.07 6.02
C LYS A 78 -5.03 18.13 6.16
N ARG A 79 -4.50 17.66 7.29
CA ARG A 79 -3.06 17.62 7.53
C ARG A 79 -2.34 16.75 6.53
N LEU A 80 -2.93 15.60 6.17
CA LEU A 80 -2.38 14.71 5.16
C LEU A 80 -2.36 15.38 3.79
N HIS A 81 -3.45 16.04 3.42
CA HIS A 81 -3.56 16.77 2.17
C HIS A 81 -2.52 17.91 2.11
N GLU A 82 -2.40 18.72 3.15
CA GLU A 82 -1.43 19.81 3.25
C GLU A 82 0.03 19.35 3.25
N SER A 83 0.29 18.12 3.64
CA SER A 83 1.66 17.56 3.68
C SER A 83 2.26 17.25 2.30
N HIS A 84 1.45 17.14 1.26
CA HIS A 84 1.86 16.77 -0.11
C HIS A 84 2.72 15.49 -0.18
N ILE A 85 2.50 14.53 0.71
CA ILE A 85 3.27 13.27 0.73
C ILE A 85 2.83 12.33 -0.38
N CYS A 86 1.54 12.32 -0.68
CA CYS A 86 0.95 11.55 -1.76
C CYS A 86 0.33 12.50 -2.78
N GLU A 87 0.48 12.16 -4.06
CA GLU A 87 -0.13 12.89 -5.17
C GLU A 87 -0.72 11.90 -6.17
N LEU A 88 -1.95 12.15 -6.60
CA LEU A 88 -2.57 11.43 -7.69
C LEU A 88 -2.15 12.07 -9.03
N VAL A 89 -1.17 11.45 -9.65
CA VAL A 89 -0.74 11.79 -11.01
C VAL A 89 -1.63 11.05 -12.01
N ASN A 90 -1.90 11.62 -13.20
CA ASN A 90 -2.75 11.00 -14.22
C ASN A 90 -4.21 10.74 -13.78
N ALA A 91 -4.78 11.64 -12.99
CA ALA A 91 -6.17 11.57 -12.54
C ALA A 91 -7.17 11.48 -13.71
N ASP A 92 -6.83 12.03 -14.86
CA ASP A 92 -7.64 12.01 -16.09
C ASP A 92 -7.95 10.59 -16.59
N VAL A 93 -6.97 9.67 -16.52
CA VAL A 93 -7.16 8.27 -16.91
C VAL A 93 -8.20 7.59 -16.00
N LEU A 94 -8.03 7.73 -14.68
CA LEU A 94 -8.96 7.15 -13.72
C LEU A 94 -10.35 7.77 -13.82
N ASN A 95 -10.44 9.09 -14.01
CA ASN A 95 -11.68 9.82 -14.23
C ASN A 95 -12.46 9.33 -15.46
N ARG A 96 -11.76 9.14 -16.57
CA ARG A 96 -12.36 8.61 -17.81
C ARG A 96 -12.93 7.22 -17.56
N LEU A 97 -12.14 6.31 -17.01
CA LEU A 97 -12.59 4.94 -16.73
C LEU A 97 -13.78 4.92 -15.77
N TYR A 98 -13.74 5.72 -14.70
CA TYR A 98 -14.84 5.82 -13.75
C TYR A 98 -16.14 6.36 -14.38
N LYS A 99 -16.05 7.31 -15.32
CA LYS A 99 -17.21 7.84 -16.02
C LYS A 99 -17.81 6.84 -17.01
N GLU A 100 -16.97 6.13 -17.75
CA GLU A 100 -17.36 5.25 -18.86
C GLU A 100 -17.75 3.84 -18.41
N ARG A 101 -17.30 3.37 -17.24
CA ARG A 101 -17.48 1.99 -16.80
C ARG A 101 -18.31 1.90 -15.52
N PRO A 102 -19.07 0.81 -15.35
CA PRO A 102 -19.84 0.57 -14.12
C PRO A 102 -18.95 0.32 -12.90
N GLY A 103 -17.77 -0.29 -13.12
CA GLY A 103 -16.77 -0.54 -12.09
C GLY A 103 -15.36 -0.49 -12.68
N VAL A 104 -14.39 -0.11 -11.86
CA VAL A 104 -12.98 -0.05 -12.20
C VAL A 104 -12.19 -0.88 -11.21
N ILE A 105 -11.36 -1.79 -11.69
CA ILE A 105 -10.40 -2.53 -10.86
C ILE A 105 -9.04 -1.89 -11.02
N LEU A 106 -8.51 -1.34 -9.93
CA LEU A 106 -7.17 -0.80 -9.83
C LEU A 106 -6.25 -1.85 -9.19
N MET A 107 -5.40 -2.45 -9.99
CA MET A 107 -4.39 -3.38 -9.48
C MET A 107 -3.17 -2.58 -9.03
N ASN A 108 -2.83 -2.66 -7.75
CA ASN A 108 -1.66 -1.99 -7.19
C ASN A 108 -0.66 -2.99 -6.59
N SER A 109 0.49 -2.47 -6.20
CA SER A 109 1.55 -3.22 -5.53
C SER A 109 1.74 -2.72 -4.08
N HIS A 110 2.43 -3.53 -3.26
CA HIS A 110 2.87 -3.12 -1.91
C HIS A 110 4.10 -2.18 -1.96
N LEU A 111 4.23 -1.40 -3.02
CA LEU A 111 5.28 -0.40 -3.14
C LEU A 111 4.89 0.86 -2.36
N GLY A 112 5.83 1.39 -1.59
CA GLY A 112 5.57 2.56 -0.75
C GLY A 112 4.57 2.28 0.37
N ASN A 113 3.92 3.33 0.85
CA ASN A 113 2.86 3.24 1.86
C ASN A 113 1.49 3.01 1.18
N TRP A 114 1.34 1.86 0.55
CA TRP A 114 0.12 1.48 -0.19
C TRP A 114 -1.15 1.50 0.69
N GLU A 115 -0.99 1.39 2.01
CA GLU A 115 -2.10 1.49 2.98
C GLU A 115 -2.87 2.82 2.87
N LEU A 116 -2.25 3.85 2.30
CA LEU A 116 -2.89 5.15 2.09
C LEU A 116 -3.74 5.23 0.83
N THR A 117 -3.83 4.16 0.03
CA THR A 117 -4.51 4.18 -1.28
C THR A 117 -6.01 4.47 -1.17
N GLY A 118 -6.66 4.16 -0.05
CA GLY A 118 -8.06 4.52 0.19
C GLY A 118 -8.34 6.01 0.08
N GLY A 119 -7.36 6.83 0.40
CA GLY A 119 -7.45 8.30 0.28
C GLY A 119 -7.11 8.87 -1.10
N ILE A 120 -7.10 8.07 -2.15
CA ILE A 120 -6.67 8.47 -3.51
C ILE A 120 -7.36 9.74 -4.01
N ARG A 121 -8.63 9.96 -3.65
CA ARG A 121 -9.33 11.20 -3.95
C ARG A 121 -8.67 12.42 -3.31
N ASN A 122 -8.21 12.29 -2.08
CA ASN A 122 -7.64 13.39 -1.29
C ASN A 122 -6.21 13.76 -1.71
N TYR A 123 -5.63 13.01 -2.65
CA TYR A 123 -4.32 13.28 -3.25
C TYR A 123 -4.39 13.98 -4.61
N ALA A 124 -5.59 14.36 -5.02
CA ALA A 124 -5.82 15.18 -6.21
C ALA A 124 -5.88 16.66 -5.79
N TYR A 125 -4.81 17.42 -6.05
CA TYR A 125 -4.67 18.80 -5.58
C TYR A 125 -5.27 19.84 -6.50
N ALA A 126 -5.56 19.49 -7.76
CA ALA A 126 -6.30 20.39 -8.65
C ALA A 126 -7.78 20.35 -8.32
N PRO A 127 -8.46 21.51 -8.19
CA PRO A 127 -9.91 21.55 -8.05
C PRO A 127 -10.59 20.79 -9.19
N ASP A 128 -11.64 20.04 -8.87
CA ASP A 128 -12.42 19.24 -9.83
C ASP A 128 -11.61 18.20 -10.63
N SER A 129 -10.41 17.86 -10.19
CA SER A 129 -9.54 16.92 -10.89
C SER A 129 -10.06 15.48 -10.87
N VAL A 130 -10.96 15.13 -9.95
CA VAL A 130 -11.50 13.77 -9.82
C VAL A 130 -13.03 13.74 -9.82
N ALA A 131 -13.59 12.79 -10.57
CA ALA A 131 -15.04 12.63 -10.75
C ALA A 131 -15.69 11.72 -9.69
N PHE A 132 -14.90 10.92 -8.98
CA PHE A 132 -15.37 9.98 -7.96
C PHE A 132 -15.32 10.57 -6.57
N GLN A 133 -16.14 10.04 -5.67
CA GLN A 133 -16.16 10.41 -4.27
C GLN A 133 -15.26 9.45 -3.45
N GLU A 134 -14.93 9.84 -2.23
CA GLU A 134 -14.14 9.01 -1.30
C GLU A 134 -14.80 7.63 -1.08
N LYS A 135 -16.12 7.59 -0.86
CA LYS A 135 -16.92 6.39 -0.67
C LYS A 135 -16.96 5.44 -1.89
N ASP A 136 -16.60 5.94 -3.07
CA ASP A 136 -16.59 5.14 -4.30
C ASP A 136 -15.29 4.34 -4.47
N VAL A 137 -14.36 4.47 -3.53
CA VAL A 137 -13.08 3.76 -3.55
C VAL A 137 -13.05 2.73 -2.44
N THR A 138 -12.87 1.47 -2.79
CA THR A 138 -12.70 0.37 -1.82
C THR A 138 -11.36 -0.32 -2.00
N VAL A 139 -10.55 -0.31 -0.96
CA VAL A 139 -9.26 -1.03 -0.90
C VAL A 139 -9.47 -2.37 -0.22
N ILE A 140 -9.03 -3.41 -0.88
CA ILE A 140 -9.10 -4.77 -0.36
C ILE A 140 -7.87 -5.00 0.52
N TYR A 141 -8.09 -5.44 1.75
CA TYR A 141 -7.01 -5.75 2.68
C TYR A 141 -7.18 -7.11 3.33
N LYS A 142 -6.13 -7.60 3.93
CA LYS A 142 -6.14 -8.79 4.77
C LYS A 142 -5.84 -8.42 6.20
N GLU A 143 -6.70 -8.87 7.11
CA GLU A 143 -6.48 -8.77 8.55
C GLU A 143 -5.19 -9.51 8.97
N LEU A 144 -4.38 -8.88 9.79
CA LEU A 144 -3.14 -9.44 10.29
C LEU A 144 -3.39 -10.33 11.52
N LYS A 145 -2.63 -11.41 11.63
CA LYS A 145 -2.67 -12.29 12.81
C LYS A 145 -2.24 -11.60 14.10
N ASN A 146 -1.36 -10.62 14.01
CA ASN A 146 -0.88 -9.85 15.15
C ASN A 146 -1.77 -8.63 15.36
N SER A 147 -2.58 -8.64 16.41
CA SER A 147 -3.57 -7.59 16.72
C SER A 147 -2.97 -6.20 16.94
N PHE A 148 -1.74 -6.12 17.44
CA PHE A 148 -1.06 -4.83 17.63
C PHE A 148 -0.76 -4.18 16.27
N TRP A 149 -0.13 -4.93 15.36
CA TRP A 149 0.19 -4.42 14.02
C TRP A 149 -1.06 -4.20 13.19
N ASP A 150 -2.06 -5.05 13.31
CA ASP A 150 -3.33 -4.88 12.62
C ASP A 150 -4.00 -3.56 13.01
N LYS A 151 -4.03 -3.26 14.31
CA LYS A 151 -4.55 -1.98 14.82
C LYS A 151 -3.74 -0.78 14.33
N ILE A 152 -2.41 -0.85 14.34
CA ILE A 152 -1.54 0.24 13.91
C ILE A 152 -1.71 0.52 12.41
N LEU A 153 -1.68 -0.54 11.59
CA LEU A 153 -1.91 -0.40 10.15
C LEU A 153 -3.33 0.02 9.83
N GLY A 154 -4.32 -0.44 10.58
CA GLY A 154 -5.70 0.04 10.46
C GLY A 154 -5.82 1.55 10.71
N LEU A 155 -5.18 2.07 11.75
CA LEU A 155 -5.13 3.52 12.02
C LEU A 155 -4.40 4.30 10.92
N ASN A 156 -3.29 3.76 10.39
CA ASN A 156 -2.57 4.34 9.27
C ASN A 156 -3.46 4.36 8.01
N ARG A 157 -4.12 3.26 7.71
CA ARG A 157 -5.04 3.08 6.58
C ARG A 157 -6.18 4.09 6.61
N CYS A 158 -6.79 4.32 7.77
CA CYS A 158 -7.90 5.23 7.94
C CYS A 158 -7.51 6.72 7.98
N ALA A 159 -6.21 7.05 8.11
CA ALA A 159 -5.76 8.44 8.24
C ALA A 159 -6.16 9.35 7.06
N PRO A 160 -6.14 8.90 5.80
CA PRO A 160 -6.50 9.75 4.66
C PRO A 160 -8.00 9.81 4.36
N ILE A 161 -8.85 9.21 5.18
CA ILE A 161 -10.27 9.01 4.90
C ILE A 161 -11.12 9.64 5.98
N SER A 162 -12.27 10.19 5.58
CA SER A 162 -13.28 10.71 6.50
C SER A 162 -13.89 9.56 7.32
N PRO A 163 -14.13 9.74 8.64
CA PRO A 163 -14.59 8.66 9.52
C PRO A 163 -15.87 7.96 9.06
N GLU A 164 -16.79 8.68 8.44
CA GLU A 164 -18.04 8.15 7.89
C GLU A 164 -17.84 7.13 6.75
N ASN A 165 -16.68 7.18 6.08
CA ASN A 165 -16.37 6.33 4.94
C ASN A 165 -15.46 5.13 5.27
N TYR A 166 -15.09 4.92 6.53
CA TYR A 166 -14.15 3.84 6.90
C TYR A 166 -14.65 2.45 6.48
N SER A 167 -15.94 2.18 6.64
CA SER A 167 -16.54 0.87 6.33
C SER A 167 -16.70 0.62 4.83
N THR A 168 -16.76 1.67 4.02
CA THR A 168 -16.89 1.58 2.56
C THR A 168 -15.53 1.55 1.88
N CYS A 169 -14.56 2.31 2.40
CA CYS A 169 -13.24 2.42 1.81
C CYS A 169 -12.31 1.22 2.08
N TYR A 170 -12.63 0.35 3.04
CA TYR A 170 -11.81 -0.84 3.34
C TYR A 170 -12.66 -2.07 3.57
N VAL A 171 -12.43 -3.10 2.75
CA VAL A 171 -13.12 -4.39 2.84
C VAL A 171 -12.12 -5.52 2.99
N GLU A 172 -12.33 -6.36 4.00
CA GLU A 172 -11.51 -7.55 4.23
C GLU A 172 -11.67 -8.54 3.08
N SER A 173 -10.56 -9.13 2.64
CA SER A 173 -10.46 -9.94 1.43
C SER A 173 -11.44 -11.12 1.35
N ARG A 174 -11.84 -11.70 2.49
CA ARG A 174 -12.85 -12.77 2.55
C ARG A 174 -14.27 -12.30 2.19
N ASN A 175 -14.54 -11.01 2.33
CA ASN A 175 -15.86 -10.43 2.12
C ASN A 175 -16.02 -9.75 0.76
N ILE A 176 -14.95 -9.63 -0.02
CA ILE A 176 -14.95 -8.81 -1.24
C ILE A 176 -15.98 -9.26 -2.28
N MET A 177 -16.14 -10.56 -2.51
CA MET A 177 -17.12 -11.05 -3.49
C MET A 177 -18.55 -10.66 -3.12
N ARG A 178 -18.90 -10.81 -1.84
CA ARG A 178 -20.21 -10.37 -1.33
C ARG A 178 -20.40 -8.87 -1.49
N TYR A 179 -19.38 -8.10 -1.15
CA TYR A 179 -19.39 -6.65 -1.26
C TYR A 179 -19.61 -6.19 -2.70
N VAL A 180 -18.84 -6.73 -3.67
CA VAL A 180 -18.98 -6.40 -5.10
C VAL A 180 -20.39 -6.74 -5.61
N ILE A 181 -20.94 -7.90 -5.24
CA ILE A 181 -22.31 -8.28 -5.65
C ILE A 181 -23.35 -7.32 -5.09
N GLN A 182 -23.20 -6.88 -3.84
CA GLN A 182 -24.11 -5.92 -3.20
C GLN A 182 -24.08 -4.54 -3.85
N HIS A 183 -22.90 -4.11 -4.36
CA HIS A 183 -22.68 -2.79 -4.97
C HIS A 183 -22.59 -2.82 -6.51
N LYS A 184 -23.00 -3.92 -7.15
CA LYS A 184 -22.87 -4.12 -8.61
C LYS A 184 -23.55 -3.08 -9.49
N ASN A 185 -24.54 -2.36 -8.93
CA ASN A 185 -25.28 -1.30 -9.63
C ASN A 185 -24.73 0.11 -9.33
N GLU A 186 -23.69 0.21 -8.54
CA GLU A 186 -23.04 1.46 -8.16
C GLU A 186 -21.72 1.60 -8.92
N LYS A 187 -21.36 2.85 -9.28
CA LYS A 187 -20.03 3.13 -9.82
C LYS A 187 -19.00 3.02 -8.70
N HIS A 188 -17.98 2.20 -8.92
CA HIS A 188 -17.01 1.89 -7.87
C HIS A 188 -15.61 1.64 -8.41
N ILE A 189 -14.60 1.99 -7.60
CA ILE A 189 -13.18 1.70 -7.84
C ILE A 189 -12.72 0.71 -6.77
N TYR A 190 -12.40 -0.50 -7.19
CA TYR A 190 -11.88 -1.55 -6.32
C TYR A 190 -10.37 -1.62 -6.45
N VAL A 191 -9.64 -1.44 -5.34
CA VAL A 191 -8.18 -1.44 -5.31
C VAL A 191 -7.68 -2.77 -4.76
N PHE A 192 -6.97 -3.53 -5.59
CA PHE A 192 -6.41 -4.84 -5.27
C PHE A 192 -4.88 -4.81 -5.22
N PRO A 193 -4.26 -4.96 -4.04
CA PRO A 193 -2.83 -5.28 -3.96
C PRO A 193 -2.60 -6.72 -4.45
N THR A 194 -1.93 -6.89 -5.60
CA THR A 194 -1.85 -8.18 -6.31
C THR A 194 -0.44 -8.74 -6.46
N ASP A 195 0.57 -8.09 -5.93
CA ASP A 195 1.99 -8.41 -6.11
C ASP A 195 2.57 -9.37 -5.07
N GLN A 196 1.75 -9.90 -4.17
CA GLN A 196 2.19 -10.90 -3.19
C GLN A 196 1.86 -12.32 -3.66
N CYS A 197 2.55 -13.31 -3.04
CA CYS A 197 2.31 -14.72 -3.32
C CYS A 197 0.86 -15.11 -2.99
N PRO A 198 0.15 -15.78 -3.91
CA PRO A 198 -1.20 -16.28 -3.64
C PRO A 198 -1.19 -17.36 -2.56
N TYR A 199 -2.35 -17.61 -1.98
CA TYR A 199 -2.52 -18.73 -1.05
C TYR A 199 -2.32 -20.06 -1.79
N ASN A 200 -1.82 -21.08 -1.10
CA ASN A 200 -1.52 -22.40 -1.65
C ASN A 200 -2.68 -23.03 -2.43
N TYR A 201 -3.92 -22.70 -2.11
CA TYR A 201 -5.11 -23.21 -2.80
C TYR A 201 -5.58 -22.34 -3.98
N ALA A 202 -5.01 -21.15 -4.16
CA ALA A 202 -5.38 -20.21 -5.22
C ALA A 202 -4.34 -20.15 -6.35
N SER A 203 -3.33 -21.01 -6.32
CA SER A 203 -2.17 -20.94 -7.18
C SER A 203 -2.39 -21.70 -8.49
N GLY A 204 -3.13 -21.11 -9.42
CA GLY A 204 -3.26 -21.69 -10.77
C GLY A 204 -2.34 -21.08 -11.82
N HIS A 205 -1.79 -19.90 -11.57
CA HIS A 205 -1.08 -19.12 -12.59
C HIS A 205 0.34 -18.81 -12.17
N VAL A 206 1.28 -19.18 -13.00
CA VAL A 206 2.71 -18.91 -12.84
C VAL A 206 3.14 -17.98 -13.97
N VAL A 207 3.77 -16.86 -13.61
CA VAL A 207 4.54 -16.05 -14.54
C VAL A 207 5.92 -16.70 -14.65
N ASP A 208 6.31 -17.09 -15.84
CA ASP A 208 7.54 -17.86 -16.08
C ASP A 208 8.79 -17.09 -15.67
N ASN A 209 8.76 -15.77 -15.81
CA ASN A 209 9.89 -14.93 -15.43
C ASN A 209 9.45 -13.60 -14.85
N PHE A 210 9.37 -13.52 -13.51
CA PHE A 210 9.32 -12.28 -12.77
C PHE A 210 10.61 -12.10 -11.96
N MET A 211 11.40 -11.08 -12.27
CA MET A 211 12.69 -10.83 -11.64
C MET A 211 13.62 -12.06 -11.66
N ASN A 212 13.75 -12.67 -12.83
CA ASN A 212 14.53 -13.88 -13.08
C ASN A 212 14.09 -15.13 -12.27
N GLN A 213 12.84 -15.18 -11.83
CA GLN A 213 12.29 -16.32 -11.08
C GLN A 213 10.87 -16.64 -11.55
N PRO A 214 10.51 -17.92 -11.69
CA PRO A 214 9.12 -18.31 -11.86
C PRO A 214 8.34 -17.92 -10.62
N THR A 215 7.25 -17.19 -10.81
CA THR A 215 6.52 -16.57 -9.70
C THR A 215 5.03 -16.83 -9.81
N GLN A 216 4.43 -17.32 -8.75
CA GLN A 216 2.98 -17.47 -8.67
C GLN A 216 2.32 -16.08 -8.53
N THR A 217 1.23 -15.88 -9.25
CA THR A 217 0.51 -14.60 -9.27
C THR A 217 -0.92 -14.72 -8.76
N MET A 218 -1.40 -13.64 -8.17
CA MET A 218 -2.80 -13.49 -7.78
C MET A 218 -3.64 -13.07 -8.99
N THR A 219 -4.66 -13.84 -9.33
CA THR A 219 -5.58 -13.54 -10.45
C THR A 219 -6.96 -13.09 -10.00
N GLY A 220 -7.25 -13.11 -8.70
CA GLY A 220 -8.59 -12.81 -8.16
C GLY A 220 -9.15 -11.45 -8.60
N GLY A 221 -8.32 -10.41 -8.68
CA GLY A 221 -8.75 -9.09 -9.16
C GLY A 221 -9.06 -9.05 -10.67
N ALA A 222 -8.47 -9.95 -11.47
CA ALA A 222 -8.70 -10.02 -12.91
C ALA A 222 -9.93 -10.87 -13.29
N THR A 223 -10.51 -11.59 -12.33
CA THR A 223 -11.67 -12.48 -12.54
C THR A 223 -12.98 -11.88 -12.01
N LEU A 224 -12.93 -10.73 -11.37
CA LEU A 224 -14.09 -9.93 -10.95
C LEU A 224 -14.62 -9.07 -12.09
#